data_99aa2808a730f2e31a8295f46ff2a325
#
_entry.id   99aa2808a730f2e31a8295f46ff2a325
#
_cell.length_a   1.000
_cell.length_b   1.000
_cell.length_c   1.000
_cell.angle_alpha   90.00
_cell.angle_beta   90.00
_cell.angle_gamma   90.00
#
_symmetry.space_group_name_H-M   'P 1'
#
loop_
_entity.id
_entity.type
_entity.pdbx_description
1 polymer ?
#
loop_
_entity_poly.entity_id
_entity_poly.type
_entity_poly.pdbx_seq_one_letter_code
_entity_poly.pdbx_strand_id
1 'polypeptide(L)'
;DVLPFQFGNMARTVSEYADEMVSAMEKTRKDVERHNMLINDGHYKAAANIREVYVTPELREEVPYINLSPMKNSVDRLLASGKAFDDAYKAMAALGYNMSKDDINKLDKLMYQIEAKLTRPEGLPRRPWYRHHIYAPGYYTGYGVKTLPGVREGIEEYKWDETEEQMVKLAEVLKAYCDQLDLA
;
A
#
# COMPACT_ATOMS: atom_id res chain seq x y z
N ASP A 1 -5.08 27.71 -18.88
CA ASP A 1 -5.80 27.14 -17.71
C ASP A 1 -4.82 26.26 -16.96
N VAL A 2 -4.57 26.56 -15.70
CA VAL A 2 -3.73 25.75 -14.82
C VAL A 2 -4.63 24.73 -14.14
N LEU A 3 -4.37 23.44 -14.33
CA LEU A 3 -5.07 22.39 -13.60
C LEU A 3 -4.57 22.37 -12.13
N PRO A 4 -5.46 22.45 -11.14
CA PRO A 4 -5.07 22.39 -9.75
C PRO A 4 -4.64 20.95 -9.40
N PHE A 5 -3.38 20.75 -9.12
CA PHE A 5 -2.90 19.50 -8.51
C PHE A 5 -3.14 19.55 -6.98
N GLN A 6 -3.64 18.48 -6.41
CA GLN A 6 -3.89 18.33 -4.97
C GLN A 6 -3.27 17.01 -4.49
N PHE A 7 -2.03 17.09 -4.03
CA PHE A 7 -1.30 15.92 -3.57
C PHE A 7 -1.69 15.49 -2.15
N GLY A 8 -2.21 16.40 -1.34
CA GLY A 8 -2.75 16.06 -0.02
C GLY A 8 -3.92 15.08 -0.08
N ASN A 9 -4.76 15.11 -1.12
CA ASN A 9 -5.83 14.13 -1.31
C ASN A 9 -5.25 12.75 -1.63
N MET A 10 -4.32 12.66 -2.57
CA MET A 10 -3.62 11.42 -2.92
C MET A 10 -2.92 10.83 -1.71
N ALA A 11 -2.22 11.66 -0.93
CA ALA A 11 -1.52 11.23 0.27
C ALA A 11 -2.47 10.62 1.32
N ARG A 12 -3.65 11.23 1.54
CA ARG A 12 -4.68 10.67 2.44
C ARG A 12 -5.20 9.33 1.94
N THR A 13 -5.49 9.22 0.66
CA THR A 13 -5.95 7.95 0.06
C THR A 13 -4.91 6.84 0.25
N VAL A 14 -3.63 7.13 0.05
CA VAL A 14 -2.56 6.14 0.28
C VAL A 14 -2.43 5.79 1.77
N SER A 15 -2.64 6.77 2.68
CA SER A 15 -2.69 6.52 4.12
C SER A 15 -3.82 5.57 4.49
N GLU A 16 -5.02 5.79 3.96
CA GLU A 16 -6.17 4.90 4.15
C GLU A 16 -5.86 3.47 3.67
N TYR A 17 -5.22 3.32 2.52
CA TYR A 17 -4.79 2.00 2.03
C TYR A 17 -3.76 1.33 2.95
N ALA A 18 -2.82 2.09 3.53
CA ALA A 18 -1.88 1.56 4.49
C ALA A 18 -2.56 1.10 5.79
N ASP A 19 -3.55 1.85 6.28
CA ASP A 19 -4.35 1.47 7.46
C ASP A 19 -5.19 0.21 7.20
N GLU A 20 -5.70 0.05 5.97
CA GLU A 20 -6.35 -1.21 5.54
C GLU A 20 -5.38 -2.39 5.62
N MET A 21 -4.09 -2.23 5.24
CA MET A 21 -3.09 -3.31 5.32
C MET A 21 -2.79 -3.68 6.77
N VAL A 22 -2.66 -2.69 7.65
CA VAL A 22 -2.50 -2.93 9.09
C VAL A 22 -3.69 -3.71 9.65
N SER A 23 -4.90 -3.26 9.33
CA SER A 23 -6.14 -3.90 9.78
C SER A 23 -6.29 -5.32 9.23
N ALA A 24 -5.94 -5.53 7.95
CA ALA A 24 -5.99 -6.85 7.32
C ALA A 24 -5.02 -7.83 8.00
N MET A 25 -3.80 -7.38 8.33
CA MET A 25 -2.80 -8.19 9.01
C MET A 25 -3.25 -8.57 10.43
N GLU A 26 -3.77 -7.61 11.20
CA GLU A 26 -4.30 -7.88 12.55
C GLU A 26 -5.48 -8.84 12.52
N LYS A 27 -6.38 -8.67 11.54
CA LYS A 27 -7.51 -9.60 11.33
C LYS A 27 -6.99 -11.01 11.02
N THR A 28 -6.05 -11.13 10.10
CA THR A 28 -5.47 -12.43 9.72
C THR A 28 -4.84 -13.11 10.93
N ARG A 29 -4.10 -12.39 11.79
CA ARG A 29 -3.52 -12.91 13.02
C ARG A 29 -4.60 -13.47 13.95
N LYS A 30 -5.62 -12.68 14.23
CA LYS A 30 -6.76 -13.10 15.08
C LYS A 30 -7.50 -14.32 14.51
N ASP A 31 -7.68 -14.37 13.19
CA ASP A 31 -8.36 -15.49 12.53
C ASP A 31 -7.53 -16.78 12.61
N VAL A 32 -6.19 -16.70 12.49
CA VAL A 32 -5.28 -17.83 12.67
C VAL A 32 -5.30 -18.31 14.13
N GLU A 33 -5.13 -17.41 15.09
CA GLU A 33 -5.16 -17.71 16.52
C GLU A 33 -6.48 -18.39 16.91
N ARG A 34 -7.60 -17.83 16.48
CA ARG A 34 -8.93 -18.38 16.73
C ARG A 34 -9.09 -19.78 16.10
N HIS A 35 -8.67 -19.95 14.86
CA HIS A 35 -8.74 -21.25 14.17
C HIS A 35 -7.95 -22.32 14.93
N ASN A 36 -6.71 -22.01 15.31
CA ASN A 36 -5.84 -22.92 16.03
C ASN A 36 -6.39 -23.25 17.44
N MET A 37 -6.93 -22.25 18.14
CA MET A 37 -7.59 -22.44 19.43
C MET A 37 -8.78 -23.40 19.31
N LEU A 38 -9.66 -23.23 18.33
CA LEU A 38 -10.82 -24.10 18.13
C LEU A 38 -10.45 -25.55 17.81
N ILE A 39 -9.30 -25.76 17.14
CA ILE A 39 -8.76 -27.12 16.92
C ILE A 39 -8.25 -27.72 18.23
N ASN A 40 -7.40 -26.98 18.95
CA ASN A 40 -6.76 -27.42 20.19
C ASN A 40 -7.79 -27.73 21.31
N ASP A 41 -8.84 -26.92 21.39
CA ASP A 41 -9.93 -27.10 22.35
C ASP A 41 -10.94 -28.18 21.92
N GLY A 42 -10.76 -28.78 20.74
CA GLY A 42 -11.62 -29.87 20.22
C GLY A 42 -13.03 -29.44 19.77
N HIS A 43 -13.25 -28.13 19.60
CA HIS A 43 -14.56 -27.61 19.18
C HIS A 43 -15.02 -28.17 17.83
N TYR A 44 -14.12 -28.32 16.87
CA TYR A 44 -14.46 -28.92 15.56
C TYR A 44 -14.87 -30.39 15.69
N LYS A 45 -14.23 -31.14 16.60
CA LYS A 45 -14.59 -32.54 16.87
C LYS A 45 -15.94 -32.64 17.55
N ALA A 46 -16.23 -31.75 18.49
CA ALA A 46 -17.52 -31.72 19.19
C ALA A 46 -18.69 -31.32 18.28
N ALA A 47 -18.43 -30.50 17.25
CA ALA A 47 -19.44 -30.08 16.27
C ALA A 47 -19.57 -31.04 15.07
N ALA A 48 -18.73 -32.08 14.98
CA ALA A 48 -18.72 -33.01 13.86
C ALA A 48 -19.99 -33.88 13.84
N ASN A 49 -20.50 -34.16 12.65
CA ASN A 49 -21.61 -35.06 12.46
C ASN A 49 -21.17 -36.52 12.76
N ILE A 50 -21.86 -37.19 13.69
CA ILE A 50 -21.57 -38.56 14.08
C ILE A 50 -21.63 -39.57 12.90
N ARG A 51 -22.35 -39.23 11.84
CA ARG A 51 -22.54 -40.09 10.65
C ARG A 51 -21.50 -39.92 9.57
N GLU A 52 -20.57 -38.94 9.76
CA GLU A 52 -19.53 -38.61 8.79
C GLU A 52 -18.13 -38.88 9.37
N VAL A 53 -17.18 -39.20 8.50
CA VAL A 53 -15.80 -39.35 8.91
C VAL A 53 -15.25 -37.95 9.24
N TYR A 54 -14.94 -37.72 10.52
CA TYR A 54 -14.36 -36.46 10.95
C TYR A 54 -12.86 -36.45 10.63
N VAL A 55 -12.45 -35.44 9.87
CA VAL A 55 -11.03 -35.11 9.65
C VAL A 55 -10.72 -33.83 10.42
N THR A 56 -9.75 -33.93 11.34
CA THR A 56 -9.30 -32.74 12.08
C THR A 56 -8.68 -31.73 11.10
N PRO A 57 -9.15 -30.47 11.09
CA PRO A 57 -8.49 -29.44 10.29
C PRO A 57 -7.03 -29.27 10.71
N GLU A 58 -6.17 -28.91 9.75
CA GLU A 58 -4.77 -28.64 10.02
C GLU A 58 -4.60 -27.32 10.77
N LEU A 59 -3.63 -27.26 11.69
CA LEU A 59 -3.22 -26.02 12.31
C LEU A 59 -2.60 -25.10 11.25
N ARG A 60 -2.92 -23.83 11.34
CA ARG A 60 -2.29 -22.80 10.50
C ARG A 60 -1.01 -22.30 11.16
N GLU A 61 -0.04 -21.96 10.33
CA GLU A 61 1.17 -21.29 10.81
C GLU A 61 0.81 -19.94 11.46
N GLU A 62 1.43 -19.64 12.59
CA GLU A 62 1.23 -18.36 13.28
C GLU A 62 1.75 -17.21 12.44
N VAL A 63 1.01 -16.08 12.46
CA VAL A 63 1.44 -14.87 11.76
C VAL A 63 2.65 -14.26 12.48
N PRO A 64 3.82 -14.20 11.84
CA PRO A 64 5.02 -13.67 12.48
C PRO A 64 4.87 -12.17 12.79
N TYR A 65 5.81 -11.64 13.58
CA TYR A 65 5.94 -10.21 13.73
C TYR A 65 6.46 -9.61 12.42
N ILE A 66 5.70 -8.66 11.87
CA ILE A 66 6.06 -7.91 10.66
C ILE A 66 6.36 -6.46 11.02
N ASN A 67 7.50 -5.96 10.55
CA ASN A 67 7.88 -4.57 10.78
C ASN A 67 7.12 -3.62 9.84
N LEU A 68 6.12 -2.92 10.37
CA LEU A 68 5.31 -1.96 9.63
C LEU A 68 5.94 -0.57 9.49
N SER A 69 7.05 -0.30 10.19
CA SER A 69 7.65 1.04 10.26
C SER A 69 8.09 1.60 8.91
N PRO A 70 8.67 0.82 7.97
CA PRO A 70 9.03 1.36 6.65
C PRO A 70 7.82 1.94 5.91
N MET A 71 6.71 1.20 5.89
CA MET A 71 5.47 1.64 5.26
C MET A 71 4.89 2.88 5.97
N LYS A 72 4.72 2.83 7.29
CA LYS A 72 4.13 3.94 8.06
C LYS A 72 4.94 5.23 7.93
N ASN A 73 6.26 5.16 8.12
CA ASN A 73 7.13 6.34 8.01
C ASN A 73 7.10 6.96 6.60
N SER A 74 7.02 6.14 5.55
CA SER A 74 6.93 6.64 4.17
C SER A 74 5.57 7.28 3.87
N VAL A 75 4.50 6.77 4.44
CA VAL A 75 3.16 7.38 4.35
C VAL A 75 3.08 8.70 5.12
N ASP A 76 3.64 8.76 6.33
CA ASP A 76 3.71 10.01 7.10
C ASP A 76 4.48 11.10 6.34
N ARG A 77 5.60 10.72 5.70
CA ARG A 77 6.34 11.63 4.83
C ARG A 77 5.49 12.08 3.64
N LEU A 78 4.77 11.18 3.00
CA LEU A 78 3.89 11.50 1.87
C LEU A 78 2.81 12.50 2.27
N LEU A 79 2.20 12.34 3.45
CA LEU A 79 1.23 13.28 3.99
C LEU A 79 1.84 14.67 4.20
N ALA A 80 3.07 14.72 4.74
CA ALA A 80 3.79 15.98 4.95
C ALA A 80 4.14 16.67 3.62
N SER A 81 4.74 15.95 2.66
CA SER A 81 5.11 16.49 1.35
C SER A 81 3.89 16.92 0.54
N GLY A 82 2.80 16.12 0.53
CA GLY A 82 1.55 16.48 -0.14
C GLY A 82 0.92 17.75 0.41
N LYS A 83 0.91 17.88 1.76
CA LYS A 83 0.43 19.10 2.40
C LYS A 83 1.30 20.31 2.08
N ALA A 84 2.61 20.16 2.11
CA ALA A 84 3.55 21.25 1.82
C ALA A 84 3.37 21.77 0.40
N PHE A 85 3.22 20.86 -0.58
CA PHE A 85 2.93 21.23 -1.97
C PHE A 85 1.59 21.99 -2.08
N ASP A 86 0.52 21.46 -1.49
CA ASP A 86 -0.80 22.09 -1.55
C ASP A 86 -0.80 23.50 -0.92
N ASP A 87 -0.05 23.68 0.17
CA ASP A 87 0.08 24.99 0.83
C ASP A 87 0.92 25.98 -0.01
N ALA A 88 2.02 25.53 -0.62
CA ALA A 88 2.83 26.33 -1.54
C ALA A 88 2.04 26.73 -2.79
N TYR A 89 1.28 25.80 -3.37
CA TYR A 89 0.42 26.06 -4.51
C TYR A 89 -0.64 27.12 -4.19
N LYS A 90 -1.30 27.05 -3.01
CA LYS A 90 -2.29 28.04 -2.56
C LYS A 90 -1.65 29.43 -2.36
N ALA A 91 -0.46 29.46 -1.78
CA ALA A 91 0.27 30.71 -1.58
C ALA A 91 0.63 31.37 -2.92
N MET A 92 1.10 30.57 -3.88
CA MET A 92 1.41 31.06 -5.23
C MET A 92 0.15 31.54 -5.97
N ALA A 93 -0.97 30.84 -5.82
CA ALA A 93 -2.26 31.26 -6.38
C ALA A 93 -2.71 32.61 -5.85
N ALA A 94 -2.54 32.86 -4.54
CA ALA A 94 -2.86 34.14 -3.91
C ALA A 94 -1.99 35.30 -4.44
N LEU A 95 -0.77 35.02 -4.92
CA LEU A 95 0.13 35.97 -5.57
C LEU A 95 -0.09 36.13 -7.08
N GLY A 96 -1.14 35.49 -7.63
CA GLY A 96 -1.52 35.60 -9.05
C GLY A 96 -0.64 34.77 -10.00
N TYR A 97 -0.05 33.65 -9.53
CA TYR A 97 0.79 32.76 -10.35
C TYR A 97 1.96 33.45 -11.08
N ASN A 98 2.59 34.41 -10.45
CA ASN A 98 3.68 35.18 -11.04
C ASN A 98 4.98 34.38 -11.09
N MET A 99 5.07 33.40 -11.99
CA MET A 99 6.25 32.57 -12.21
C MET A 99 6.94 32.94 -13.52
N SER A 100 8.26 32.78 -13.56
CA SER A 100 8.99 32.87 -14.83
C SER A 100 8.61 31.68 -15.75
N LYS A 101 8.73 31.87 -17.07
CA LYS A 101 8.49 30.81 -18.03
C LYS A 101 9.41 29.60 -17.82
N ASP A 102 10.63 29.83 -17.37
CA ASP A 102 11.60 28.79 -17.09
C ASP A 102 11.21 27.97 -15.84
N ASP A 103 10.67 28.61 -14.81
CA ASP A 103 10.20 27.90 -13.60
C ASP A 103 8.94 27.10 -13.88
N ILE A 104 8.01 27.62 -14.68
CA ILE A 104 6.85 26.88 -15.17
C ILE A 104 7.31 25.60 -15.91
N ASN A 105 8.25 25.73 -16.84
CA ASN A 105 8.77 24.58 -17.60
C ASN A 105 9.46 23.55 -16.70
N LYS A 106 10.15 23.97 -15.63
CA LYS A 106 10.77 23.07 -14.65
C LYS A 106 9.69 22.32 -13.85
N LEU A 107 8.68 23.05 -13.36
CA LEU A 107 7.57 22.48 -12.61
C LEU A 107 6.81 21.46 -13.44
N ASP A 108 6.45 21.80 -14.67
CA ASP A 108 5.76 20.91 -15.61
C ASP A 108 6.54 19.61 -15.81
N LYS A 109 7.86 19.71 -15.97
CA LYS A 109 8.73 18.53 -16.13
C LYS A 109 8.73 17.65 -14.88
N LEU A 110 8.78 18.25 -13.69
CA LEU A 110 8.71 17.51 -12.43
C LEU A 110 7.34 16.81 -12.29
N MET A 111 6.25 17.53 -12.58
CA MET A 111 4.88 16.99 -12.50
C MET A 111 4.63 15.87 -13.50
N TYR A 112 5.09 16.01 -14.73
CA TYR A 112 4.96 14.97 -15.75
C TYR A 112 5.63 13.65 -15.36
N GLN A 113 6.72 13.71 -14.60
CA GLN A 113 7.51 12.53 -14.23
C GLN A 113 7.10 11.93 -12.88
N ILE A 114 6.24 12.60 -12.11
CA ILE A 114 5.99 12.21 -10.71
C ILE A 114 5.32 10.85 -10.58
N GLU A 115 4.33 10.54 -11.43
CA GLU A 115 3.62 9.26 -11.42
C GLU A 115 4.56 8.07 -11.70
N ALA A 116 5.56 8.28 -12.57
CA ALA A 116 6.55 7.24 -12.86
C ALA A 116 7.36 6.82 -11.61
N LYS A 117 7.46 7.68 -10.59
CA LYS A 117 8.12 7.35 -9.30
C LYS A 117 7.38 6.31 -8.49
N LEU A 118 6.09 6.11 -8.75
CA LEU A 118 5.29 5.07 -8.11
C LEU A 118 5.46 3.69 -8.76
N THR A 119 6.37 3.57 -9.72
CA THR A 119 6.65 2.33 -10.45
C THR A 119 8.07 1.83 -10.22
N ARG A 120 8.26 0.51 -10.33
CA ARG A 120 9.58 -0.14 -10.30
C ARG A 120 9.79 -1.02 -11.54
N PRO A 121 11.02 -1.07 -12.11
CA PRO A 121 11.31 -1.87 -13.31
C PRO A 121 11.04 -3.36 -13.14
N GLU A 122 11.30 -3.93 -11.97
CA GLU A 122 11.09 -5.33 -11.64
C GLU A 122 9.60 -5.71 -11.52
N GLY A 123 8.73 -4.73 -11.36
CA GLY A 123 7.29 -4.93 -11.24
C GLY A 123 6.86 -5.65 -9.97
N LEU A 124 5.61 -6.12 -9.98
CA LEU A 124 5.01 -6.83 -8.85
C LEU A 124 5.35 -8.33 -8.87
N PRO A 125 5.34 -9.01 -7.73
CA PRO A 125 5.55 -10.44 -7.64
C PRO A 125 4.70 -11.21 -8.66
N ARG A 126 5.30 -12.21 -9.35
CA ARG A 126 4.64 -13.09 -10.34
C ARG A 126 4.08 -12.40 -11.60
N ARG A 127 4.13 -11.03 -11.67
CA ARG A 127 3.63 -10.24 -12.82
C ARG A 127 4.49 -9.00 -13.06
N PRO A 128 5.73 -9.15 -13.52
CA PRO A 128 6.68 -8.04 -13.68
C PRO A 128 6.25 -6.97 -14.68
N TRP A 129 5.21 -7.24 -15.48
CA TRP A 129 4.62 -6.25 -16.38
C TRP A 129 3.75 -5.21 -15.66
N TYR A 130 3.22 -5.49 -14.46
CA TYR A 130 2.58 -4.50 -13.59
C TYR A 130 3.62 -3.90 -12.67
N ARG A 131 3.91 -2.62 -12.85
CA ARG A 131 5.01 -1.92 -12.19
C ARG A 131 4.58 -0.95 -11.10
N HIS A 132 3.31 -0.58 -11.07
CA HIS A 132 2.78 0.41 -10.15
C HIS A 132 2.52 -0.20 -8.77
N HIS A 133 3.04 0.45 -7.70
CA HIS A 133 3.00 -0.09 -6.34
C HIS A 133 1.80 0.36 -5.51
N ILE A 134 1.04 1.37 -5.97
CA ILE A 134 -0.14 1.85 -5.25
C ILE A 134 -1.39 1.10 -5.66
N TYR A 135 -1.55 0.79 -6.93
CA TYR A 135 -2.70 0.02 -7.44
C TYR A 135 -2.34 -0.79 -8.68
N ALA A 136 -2.90 -1.96 -8.77
CA ALA A 136 -2.82 -2.82 -9.96
C ALA A 136 -4.01 -3.79 -9.97
N PRO A 137 -4.35 -4.40 -11.12
CA PRO A 137 -5.28 -5.52 -11.14
C PRO A 137 -4.78 -6.65 -10.23
N GLY A 138 -5.69 -7.28 -9.49
CA GLY A 138 -5.34 -8.39 -8.60
C GLY A 138 -4.81 -9.60 -9.37
N TYR A 139 -3.86 -10.34 -8.77
CA TYR A 139 -3.25 -11.50 -9.42
C TYR A 139 -4.28 -12.59 -9.78
N TYR A 140 -5.21 -12.88 -8.87
CA TYR A 140 -6.25 -13.88 -9.08
C TYR A 140 -7.57 -13.33 -9.61
N THR A 141 -7.83 -12.02 -9.46
CA THR A 141 -9.12 -11.43 -9.82
C THR A 141 -9.15 -10.81 -11.20
N GLY A 142 -8.00 -10.51 -11.79
CA GLY A 142 -7.83 -9.99 -13.14
C GLY A 142 -8.44 -8.61 -13.42
N TYR A 143 -9.67 -8.37 -12.97
CA TYR A 143 -10.42 -7.13 -13.19
C TYR A 143 -10.56 -6.27 -11.93
N GLY A 144 -10.46 -6.87 -10.75
CA GLY A 144 -10.55 -6.14 -9.49
C GLY A 144 -9.25 -5.39 -9.18
N VAL A 145 -9.34 -4.08 -8.96
CA VAL A 145 -8.19 -3.28 -8.52
C VAL A 145 -7.82 -3.67 -7.09
N LYS A 146 -6.55 -3.93 -6.87
CA LYS A 146 -5.93 -4.08 -5.55
C LYS A 146 -5.12 -2.84 -5.21
N THR A 147 -5.34 -2.31 -4.02
CA THR A 147 -4.55 -1.21 -3.44
C THR A 147 -3.35 -1.77 -2.71
N LEU A 148 -2.19 -1.14 -2.82
CA LEU A 148 -0.89 -1.61 -2.33
C LEU A 148 -0.65 -3.10 -2.67
N PRO A 149 -0.73 -3.47 -3.96
CA PRO A 149 -0.97 -4.84 -4.41
C PRO A 149 0.09 -5.83 -3.92
N GLY A 150 1.37 -5.44 -3.88
CA GLY A 150 2.43 -6.33 -3.40
C GLY A 150 2.28 -6.69 -1.92
N VAL A 151 1.94 -5.70 -1.08
CA VAL A 151 1.74 -5.90 0.37
C VAL A 151 0.44 -6.65 0.62
N ARG A 152 -0.66 -6.23 -0.01
CA ARG A 152 -1.98 -6.82 0.17
C ARG A 152 -1.99 -8.31 -0.18
N GLU A 153 -1.45 -8.66 -1.32
CA GLU A 153 -1.44 -10.05 -1.79
C GLU A 153 -0.51 -10.94 -0.96
N GLY A 154 0.60 -10.40 -0.47
CA GLY A 154 1.45 -11.11 0.49
C GLY A 154 0.69 -11.47 1.77
N ILE A 155 -0.12 -10.56 2.32
CA ILE A 155 -0.97 -10.80 3.50
C ILE A 155 -2.07 -11.83 3.16
N GLU A 156 -2.79 -11.64 2.06
CA GLU A 156 -3.89 -12.52 1.64
C GLU A 156 -3.43 -13.96 1.37
N GLU A 157 -2.20 -14.13 0.89
CA GLU A 157 -1.60 -15.42 0.56
C GLU A 157 -0.72 -16.02 1.67
N TYR A 158 -0.66 -15.39 2.84
CA TYR A 158 0.17 -15.80 3.99
C TYR A 158 1.67 -15.88 3.64
N LYS A 159 2.16 -15.03 2.74
CA LYS A 159 3.56 -14.93 2.31
C LYS A 159 4.27 -13.82 3.06
N TRP A 160 4.66 -14.10 4.28
CA TRP A 160 5.14 -13.08 5.21
C TRP A 160 6.46 -12.43 4.80
N ASP A 161 7.43 -13.22 4.33
CA ASP A 161 8.71 -12.68 3.83
C ASP A 161 8.50 -11.79 2.61
N GLU A 162 7.61 -12.20 1.69
CA GLU A 162 7.23 -11.37 0.53
C GLU A 162 6.53 -10.10 0.99
N THR A 163 5.66 -10.17 2.00
CA THR A 163 4.97 -9.02 2.56
C THR A 163 5.97 -7.98 3.09
N GLU A 164 6.98 -8.40 3.86
CA GLU A 164 8.03 -7.51 4.37
C GLU A 164 8.83 -6.89 3.23
N GLU A 165 9.26 -7.69 2.26
CA GLU A 165 9.97 -7.21 1.08
C GLU A 165 9.16 -6.15 0.31
N GLN A 166 7.87 -6.41 0.10
CA GLN A 166 6.99 -5.48 -0.61
C GLN A 166 6.71 -4.20 0.19
N MET A 167 6.69 -4.25 1.52
CA MET A 167 6.62 -3.04 2.36
C MET A 167 7.86 -2.16 2.21
N VAL A 168 9.05 -2.75 2.14
CA VAL A 168 10.30 -2.01 1.91
C VAL A 168 10.28 -1.38 0.52
N LYS A 169 9.90 -2.13 -0.52
CA LYS A 169 9.79 -1.61 -1.89
C LYS A 169 8.77 -0.48 -2.01
N LEU A 170 7.63 -0.60 -1.33
CA LEU A 170 6.62 0.46 -1.25
C LEU A 170 7.22 1.72 -0.59
N ALA A 171 7.95 1.57 0.51
CA ALA A 171 8.58 2.70 1.18
C ALA A 171 9.62 3.42 0.29
N GLU A 172 10.41 2.68 -0.48
CA GLU A 172 11.35 3.24 -1.45
C GLU A 172 10.65 4.00 -2.58
N VAL A 173 9.56 3.45 -3.09
CA VAL A 173 8.72 4.08 -4.13
C VAL A 173 8.11 5.37 -3.60
N LEU A 174 7.50 5.36 -2.42
CA LEU A 174 6.94 6.56 -1.80
C LEU A 174 8.01 7.60 -1.48
N LYS A 175 9.21 7.15 -1.04
CA LYS A 175 10.34 8.06 -0.84
C LYS A 175 10.74 8.77 -2.14
N ALA A 176 10.88 8.03 -3.24
CA ALA A 176 11.24 8.61 -4.54
C ALA A 176 10.16 9.59 -5.05
N TYR A 177 8.90 9.30 -4.77
CA TYR A 177 7.78 10.19 -5.08
C TYR A 177 7.84 11.48 -4.25
N CYS A 178 8.05 11.37 -2.93
CA CYS A 178 8.19 12.53 -2.06
C CYS A 178 9.42 13.38 -2.43
N ASP A 179 10.57 12.74 -2.72
CA ASP A 179 11.79 13.46 -3.14
C ASP A 179 11.51 14.31 -4.41
N GLN A 180 10.70 13.81 -5.35
CA GLN A 180 10.29 14.55 -6.54
C GLN A 180 9.30 15.68 -6.21
N LEU A 181 8.34 15.40 -5.32
CA LEU A 181 7.31 16.36 -4.91
C LEU A 181 7.92 17.53 -4.12
N ASP A 182 8.91 17.25 -3.27
CA ASP A 182 9.61 18.24 -2.46
C ASP A 182 10.49 19.19 -3.32
N LEU A 183 10.81 18.81 -4.57
CA LEU A 183 11.53 19.64 -5.54
C LEU A 183 10.59 20.55 -6.36
N ALA A 184 9.31 20.27 -6.36
CA ALA A 184 8.31 20.98 -7.16
C ALA A 184 7.72 22.16 -6.41
#